data_1544a2f52c54580716a49971d63241ac
#
_entry.id   1544a2f52c54580716a49971d63241ac
#
_cell.length_a   1.000
_cell.length_b   1.000
_cell.length_c   1.000
_cell.angle_alpha   90.00
_cell.angle_beta   90.00
_cell.angle_gamma   90.00
#
_symmetry.space_group_name_H-M   'P 1'
#
loop_
_entity.id
_entity.type
_entity.pdbx_description
1 polymer ?
#
loop_
_entity_poly.entity_id
_entity_poly.type
_entity_poly.pdbx_seq_one_letter_code
_entity_poly.pdbx_strand_id
1 'polypeptide(L)'
;MAMNKKIAVVIGLSILISGCSSANKEKNYNFIKGLNEYQKNDKVSALENYKKAYEIDKNNVVLLNEIAYLYVDLGNYEEAENYYKKALEVKPNDENSLKNLLQLLYLQNKRTEMEKYIPMIVDRNSFVYNLNNFRLGILENDEDKVEKSLLKISSNDKFLEEYNENFYIDLTSVAGLSDNTIKYSNTIFEKAYRKYSSKNKNIVKIYANFLIEIKEYRKAEDILMKYIVNNEDNLDEYALLKKLYTKENNKQKLENLKKILRNKI
;
A
#
# COMPACT_ATOMS: atom_id res chain seq x y z
N MET A 1 4.12 1.75 -5.59
CA MET A 1 4.40 1.97 -4.14
C MET A 1 5.48 3.03 -4.04
N ALA A 2 5.14 4.27 -3.80
CA ALA A 2 6.13 5.36 -3.76
C ALA A 2 6.67 5.48 -2.32
N MET A 3 7.94 5.17 -2.16
CA MET A 3 8.69 5.48 -0.94
C MET A 3 8.67 7.01 -0.74
N ASN A 4 8.30 7.46 0.45
CA ASN A 4 8.19 8.88 0.75
C ASN A 4 9.57 9.54 0.57
N LYS A 5 9.76 10.34 -0.49
CA LYS A 5 11.06 10.99 -0.85
C LYS A 5 11.74 11.70 0.33
N LYS A 6 10.96 12.12 1.35
CA LYS A 6 11.49 12.74 2.57
C LYS A 6 12.21 11.77 3.50
N ILE A 7 11.84 10.48 3.52
CA ILE A 7 12.46 9.47 4.37
C ILE A 7 13.86 9.11 3.83
N ALA A 8 14.01 8.96 2.52
CA ALA A 8 15.30 8.67 1.90
C ALA A 8 16.36 9.77 2.16
N VAL A 9 15.93 11.03 2.17
CA VAL A 9 16.84 12.18 2.45
C VAL A 9 17.27 12.22 3.92
N VAL A 10 16.37 11.90 4.86
CA VAL A 10 16.67 11.89 6.31
C VAL A 10 17.60 10.73 6.67
N ILE A 11 17.42 9.56 6.06
CA ILE A 11 18.31 8.40 6.26
C ILE A 11 19.71 8.69 5.68
N GLY A 12 19.80 9.31 4.51
CA GLY A 12 21.08 9.71 3.90
C GLY A 12 21.90 10.66 4.78
N LEU A 13 21.25 11.58 5.49
CA LEU A 13 21.92 12.55 6.38
C LEU A 13 22.45 11.92 7.69
N SER A 14 21.75 10.93 8.25
CA SER A 14 22.19 10.26 9.49
C SER A 14 23.39 9.34 9.30
N ILE A 15 23.63 8.83 8.08
CA ILE A 15 24.77 7.97 7.74
C ILE A 15 26.08 8.76 7.66
N LEU A 16 26.04 10.07 7.39
CA LEU A 16 27.22 10.91 7.26
C LEU A 16 27.97 11.18 8.59
N ILE A 17 27.37 10.87 9.73
CA ILE A 17 27.90 11.26 11.05
C ILE A 17 28.73 10.13 11.72
N SER A 18 28.65 8.90 11.22
CA SER A 18 29.30 7.76 11.88
C SER A 18 30.43 7.13 11.08
N GLY A 19 31.65 7.52 11.36
CA GLY A 19 32.82 6.69 11.13
C GLY A 19 33.92 7.24 10.21
N CYS A 20 35.10 7.42 10.80
CA CYS A 20 36.33 7.92 10.15
C CYS A 20 37.11 6.87 9.34
N SER A 21 36.62 5.65 9.08
CA SER A 21 37.37 4.67 8.28
C SER A 21 37.13 4.89 6.78
N SER A 22 38.14 4.61 5.95
CA SER A 22 38.02 4.70 4.48
C SER A 22 36.90 3.81 3.93
N ALA A 23 36.70 2.62 4.50
CA ALA A 23 35.63 1.71 4.14
C ALA A 23 34.24 2.30 4.41
N ASN A 24 34.04 2.99 5.54
CA ASN A 24 32.76 3.64 5.82
C ASN A 24 32.48 4.82 4.86
N LYS A 25 33.50 5.55 4.45
CA LYS A 25 33.36 6.61 3.43
C LYS A 25 32.95 6.02 2.09
N GLU A 26 33.57 4.93 1.68
CA GLU A 26 33.27 4.23 0.44
C GLU A 26 31.86 3.62 0.45
N LYS A 27 31.46 2.96 1.55
CA LYS A 27 30.10 2.46 1.75
C LYS A 27 29.08 3.59 1.60
N ASN A 28 29.29 4.70 2.32
CA ASN A 28 28.36 5.84 2.29
C ASN A 28 28.32 6.49 0.90
N TYR A 29 29.45 6.61 0.22
CA TYR A 29 29.49 7.09 -1.16
C TYR A 29 28.64 6.22 -2.10
N ASN A 30 28.85 4.91 -2.08
CA ASN A 30 28.09 3.97 -2.92
C ASN A 30 26.60 3.98 -2.56
N PHE A 31 26.23 4.05 -1.28
CA PHE A 31 24.84 4.16 -0.86
C PHE A 31 24.17 5.45 -1.40
N ILE A 32 24.79 6.62 -1.22
CA ILE A 32 24.28 7.90 -1.72
C ILE A 32 24.19 7.90 -3.25
N LYS A 33 25.19 7.33 -3.92
CA LYS A 33 25.17 7.18 -5.37
C LYS A 33 24.00 6.33 -5.83
N GLY A 34 23.75 5.20 -5.16
CA GLY A 34 22.57 4.36 -5.41
C GLY A 34 21.25 5.12 -5.24
N LEU A 35 21.10 5.90 -4.17
CA LEU A 35 19.93 6.78 -3.97
C LEU A 35 19.73 7.77 -5.13
N ASN A 36 20.82 8.41 -5.59
CA ASN A 36 20.77 9.37 -6.69
C ASN A 36 20.36 8.71 -8.02
N GLU A 37 20.90 7.53 -8.33
CA GLU A 37 20.50 6.78 -9.52
C GLU A 37 19.03 6.32 -9.44
N TYR A 38 18.57 5.86 -8.28
CA TYR A 38 17.16 5.56 -8.06
C TYR A 38 16.24 6.77 -8.31
N GLN A 39 16.63 7.97 -7.85
CA GLN A 39 15.88 9.20 -8.10
C GLN A 39 15.79 9.57 -9.59
N LYS A 40 16.80 9.21 -10.38
CA LYS A 40 16.82 9.34 -11.84
C LYS A 40 16.03 8.24 -12.55
N ASN A 41 15.41 7.33 -11.80
CA ASN A 41 14.74 6.13 -12.28
C ASN A 41 15.67 5.09 -12.94
N ASP A 42 16.99 5.20 -12.72
CA ASP A 42 17.96 4.17 -13.11
C ASP A 42 18.10 3.11 -12.00
N LYS A 43 17.15 2.19 -11.99
CA LYS A 43 17.06 1.14 -10.97
C LYS A 43 18.23 0.15 -11.04
N VAL A 44 18.78 -0.09 -12.23
CA VAL A 44 19.89 -1.03 -12.42
C VAL A 44 21.16 -0.46 -11.80
N SER A 45 21.53 0.75 -12.16
CA SER A 45 22.70 1.43 -11.58
C SER A 45 22.54 1.65 -10.07
N ALA A 46 21.33 1.92 -9.58
CA ALA A 46 21.03 2.02 -8.18
C ALA A 46 21.32 0.70 -7.45
N LEU A 47 20.85 -0.42 -7.98
CA LEU A 47 21.08 -1.76 -7.41
C LEU A 47 22.58 -2.12 -7.38
N GLU A 48 23.32 -1.81 -8.45
CA GLU A 48 24.77 -2.04 -8.49
C GLU A 48 25.49 -1.26 -7.39
N ASN A 49 25.16 0.02 -7.20
CA ASN A 49 25.78 0.86 -6.18
C ASN A 49 25.39 0.39 -4.76
N TYR A 50 24.14 0.00 -4.53
CA TYR A 50 23.74 -0.59 -3.25
C TYR A 50 24.47 -1.91 -2.97
N LYS A 51 24.66 -2.78 -3.96
CA LYS A 51 25.46 -4.00 -3.81
C LYS A 51 26.92 -3.72 -3.48
N LYS A 52 27.55 -2.71 -4.07
CA LYS A 52 28.91 -2.27 -3.70
C LYS A 52 28.97 -1.82 -2.24
N ALA A 53 27.98 -1.08 -1.76
CA ALA A 53 27.88 -0.71 -0.35
C ALA A 53 27.67 -1.93 0.56
N TYR A 54 26.85 -2.91 0.13
CA TYR A 54 26.57 -4.15 0.82
C TYR A 54 27.82 -5.04 0.99
N GLU A 55 28.69 -5.11 -0.01
CA GLU A 55 29.93 -5.88 0.12
C GLU A 55 30.84 -5.34 1.24
N ILE A 56 30.73 -4.06 1.58
CA ILE A 56 31.49 -3.42 2.66
C ILE A 56 30.82 -3.66 4.03
N ASP A 57 29.49 -3.70 4.08
CA ASP A 57 28.72 -3.84 5.32
C ASP A 57 27.49 -4.74 5.11
N LYS A 58 27.72 -6.04 5.23
CA LYS A 58 26.70 -7.09 4.98
C LYS A 58 25.59 -7.16 6.03
N ASN A 59 25.81 -6.52 7.19
CA ASN A 59 24.85 -6.52 8.30
C ASN A 59 24.06 -5.22 8.39
N ASN A 60 24.10 -4.39 7.36
CA ASN A 60 23.34 -3.14 7.32
C ASN A 60 21.87 -3.39 6.92
N VAL A 61 20.99 -3.41 7.92
CA VAL A 61 19.54 -3.67 7.73
C VAL A 61 18.89 -2.69 6.76
N VAL A 62 19.29 -1.40 6.81
CA VAL A 62 18.75 -0.39 5.89
C VAL A 62 19.12 -0.74 4.46
N LEU A 63 20.38 -1.05 4.21
CA LEU A 63 20.89 -1.38 2.88
C LEU A 63 20.26 -2.68 2.34
N LEU A 64 20.09 -3.69 3.20
CA LEU A 64 19.39 -4.92 2.85
C LEU A 64 17.94 -4.66 2.42
N ASN A 65 17.23 -3.76 3.12
CA ASN A 65 15.88 -3.36 2.77
C ASN A 65 15.83 -2.58 1.44
N GLU A 66 16.78 -1.67 1.19
CA GLU A 66 16.83 -0.90 -0.06
C GLU A 66 17.09 -1.81 -1.28
N ILE A 67 18.02 -2.78 -1.13
CA ILE A 67 18.28 -3.79 -2.19
C ILE A 67 17.02 -4.63 -2.44
N ALA A 68 16.37 -5.11 -1.39
CA ALA A 68 15.13 -5.88 -1.50
C ALA A 68 14.03 -5.08 -2.20
N TYR A 69 13.87 -3.82 -1.82
CA TYR A 69 12.90 -2.92 -2.45
C TYR A 69 13.16 -2.72 -3.94
N LEU A 70 14.43 -2.52 -4.35
CA LEU A 70 14.78 -2.42 -5.76
C LEU A 70 14.48 -3.71 -6.53
N TYR A 71 14.69 -4.87 -5.92
CA TYR A 71 14.31 -6.14 -6.53
C TYR A 71 12.79 -6.27 -6.71
N VAL A 72 11.97 -5.80 -5.76
CA VAL A 72 10.51 -5.69 -5.94
C VAL A 72 10.17 -4.81 -7.15
N ASP A 73 10.81 -3.64 -7.24
CA ASP A 73 10.61 -2.67 -8.33
C ASP A 73 11.05 -3.19 -9.70
N LEU A 74 11.97 -4.17 -9.72
CA LEU A 74 12.44 -4.86 -10.91
C LEU A 74 11.65 -6.16 -11.21
N GLY A 75 10.67 -6.52 -10.37
CA GLY A 75 9.88 -7.74 -10.51
C GLY A 75 10.58 -9.03 -10.05
N ASN A 76 11.77 -8.94 -9.48
CA ASN A 76 12.57 -10.08 -8.99
C ASN A 76 12.18 -10.43 -7.53
N TYR A 77 10.99 -10.96 -7.35
CA TYR A 77 10.38 -11.15 -6.02
C TYR A 77 11.10 -12.18 -5.16
N GLU A 78 11.72 -13.19 -5.74
CA GLU A 78 12.51 -14.20 -5.01
C GLU A 78 13.74 -13.58 -4.35
N GLU A 79 14.50 -12.79 -5.12
CA GLU A 79 15.64 -12.07 -4.58
C GLU A 79 15.24 -11.03 -3.52
N ALA A 80 14.12 -10.32 -3.75
CA ALA A 80 13.59 -9.38 -2.77
C ALA A 80 13.28 -10.07 -1.44
N GLU A 81 12.60 -11.20 -1.47
CA GLU A 81 12.28 -12.02 -0.30
C GLU A 81 13.55 -12.45 0.44
N ASN A 82 14.56 -12.92 -0.31
CA ASN A 82 15.85 -13.33 0.26
C ASN A 82 16.54 -12.18 1.00
N TYR A 83 16.59 -10.98 0.43
CA TYR A 83 17.21 -9.82 1.08
C TYR A 83 16.40 -9.32 2.29
N TYR A 84 15.06 -9.34 2.26
CA TYR A 84 14.27 -9.05 3.46
C TYR A 84 14.50 -10.08 4.57
N LYS A 85 14.61 -11.37 4.24
CA LYS A 85 14.94 -12.43 5.21
C LYS A 85 16.31 -12.21 5.83
N LYS A 86 17.33 -11.86 5.03
CA LYS A 86 18.67 -11.50 5.55
C LYS A 86 18.60 -10.29 6.50
N ALA A 87 17.78 -9.29 6.21
CA ALA A 87 17.58 -8.16 7.11
C ALA A 87 17.01 -8.61 8.46
N LEU A 88 16.07 -9.57 8.46
CA LEU A 88 15.49 -10.16 9.67
C LEU A 88 16.43 -11.13 10.39
N GLU A 89 17.39 -11.75 9.71
CA GLU A 89 18.48 -12.51 10.35
C GLU A 89 19.38 -11.58 11.18
N VAL A 90 19.65 -10.37 10.66
CA VAL A 90 20.44 -9.35 11.39
C VAL A 90 19.62 -8.72 12.51
N LYS A 91 18.35 -8.41 12.28
CA LYS A 91 17.47 -7.78 13.26
C LYS A 91 16.06 -8.39 13.17
N PRO A 92 15.79 -9.44 13.96
CA PRO A 92 14.59 -10.28 13.83
C PRO A 92 13.25 -9.55 13.93
N ASN A 93 13.17 -8.42 14.63
CA ASN A 93 11.96 -7.64 14.82
C ASN A 93 12.04 -6.26 14.15
N ASP A 94 12.82 -6.14 13.06
CA ASP A 94 12.86 -4.90 12.30
C ASP A 94 11.52 -4.67 11.61
N GLU A 95 10.82 -3.63 12.04
CA GLU A 95 9.44 -3.36 11.60
C GLU A 95 9.34 -3.10 10.08
N ASN A 96 10.33 -2.40 9.51
CA ASN A 96 10.36 -2.13 8.07
C ASN A 96 10.56 -3.40 7.25
N SER A 97 11.50 -4.26 7.66
CA SER A 97 11.74 -5.54 7.00
C SER A 97 10.52 -6.46 7.09
N LEU A 98 9.88 -6.56 8.28
CA LEU A 98 8.66 -7.34 8.47
C LEU A 98 7.50 -6.81 7.63
N LYS A 99 7.26 -5.49 7.64
CA LYS A 99 6.21 -4.86 6.84
C LYS A 99 6.36 -5.14 5.35
N ASN A 100 7.57 -4.97 4.82
CA ASN A 100 7.82 -5.14 3.39
C ASN A 100 7.81 -6.62 2.98
N LEU A 101 8.39 -7.51 3.80
CA LEU A 101 8.35 -8.95 3.56
C LEU A 101 6.91 -9.46 3.56
N LEU A 102 6.12 -9.11 4.57
CA LEU A 102 4.73 -9.56 4.69
C LEU A 102 3.86 -9.02 3.54
N GLN A 103 4.10 -7.79 3.08
CA GLN A 103 3.44 -7.25 1.88
C GLN A 103 3.79 -8.10 0.64
N LEU A 104 5.05 -8.46 0.46
CA LEU A 104 5.51 -9.28 -0.66
C LEU A 104 4.91 -10.69 -0.60
N LEU A 105 4.91 -11.32 0.57
CA LEU A 105 4.35 -12.66 0.80
C LEU A 105 2.84 -12.68 0.53
N TYR A 106 2.11 -11.66 0.96
CA TYR A 106 0.68 -11.51 0.67
C TYR A 106 0.40 -11.44 -0.83
N LEU A 107 1.14 -10.59 -1.57
CA LEU A 107 0.99 -10.46 -3.02
C LEU A 107 1.32 -11.77 -3.78
N GLN A 108 2.15 -12.63 -3.19
CA GLN A 108 2.49 -13.95 -3.72
C GLN A 108 1.60 -15.09 -3.19
N ASN A 109 0.55 -14.79 -2.41
CA ASN A 109 -0.32 -15.78 -1.74
C ASN A 109 0.45 -16.80 -0.86
N LYS A 110 1.58 -16.39 -0.28
CA LYS A 110 2.43 -17.25 0.57
C LYS A 110 1.93 -17.27 2.01
N ARG A 111 0.75 -17.86 2.23
CA ARG A 111 0.08 -17.93 3.53
C ARG A 111 0.96 -18.48 4.65
N THR A 112 1.54 -19.65 4.46
CA THR A 112 2.36 -20.33 5.48
C THR A 112 3.58 -19.48 5.92
N GLU A 113 4.18 -18.76 4.97
CA GLU A 113 5.27 -17.83 5.30
C GLU A 113 4.75 -16.64 6.11
N MET A 114 3.57 -16.09 5.79
CA MET A 114 2.97 -15.02 6.58
C MET A 114 2.69 -15.45 8.02
N GLU A 115 2.16 -16.65 8.24
CA GLU A 115 1.92 -17.26 9.56
C GLU A 115 3.21 -17.30 10.40
N LYS A 116 4.36 -17.53 9.76
CA LYS A 116 5.68 -17.56 10.41
C LYS A 116 6.16 -16.17 10.83
N TYR A 117 5.97 -15.14 9.98
CA TYR A 117 6.56 -13.82 10.22
C TYR A 117 5.65 -12.84 10.98
N ILE A 118 4.32 -12.96 10.90
CA ILE A 118 3.39 -12.11 11.67
C ILE A 118 3.68 -12.11 13.18
N PRO A 119 3.96 -13.28 13.83
CA PRO A 119 4.29 -13.33 15.25
C PRO A 119 5.55 -12.55 15.66
N MET A 120 6.44 -12.23 14.73
CA MET A 120 7.66 -11.46 14.99
C MET A 120 7.38 -9.94 15.15
N ILE A 121 6.19 -9.45 14.78
CA ILE A 121 5.79 -8.06 15.05
C ILE A 121 5.57 -7.90 16.57
N VAL A 122 6.35 -7.04 17.19
CA VAL A 122 6.35 -6.85 18.66
C VAL A 122 5.06 -6.18 19.13
N ASP A 123 4.67 -5.07 18.50
CA ASP A 123 3.43 -4.38 18.86
C ASP A 123 2.21 -5.03 18.22
N ARG A 124 1.51 -5.85 19.01
CA ARG A 124 0.26 -6.53 18.61
C ARG A 124 -0.93 -5.59 18.40
N ASN A 125 -0.81 -4.34 18.80
CA ASN A 125 -1.83 -3.32 18.58
C ASN A 125 -1.49 -2.37 17.43
N SER A 126 -0.32 -2.53 16.77
CA SER A 126 0.08 -1.72 15.63
C SER A 126 -0.84 -1.92 14.41
N PHE A 127 -0.85 -0.93 13.53
CA PHE A 127 -1.50 -1.06 12.22
C PHE A 127 -0.90 -2.22 11.42
N VAL A 128 0.43 -2.33 11.40
CA VAL A 128 1.14 -3.39 10.66
C VAL A 128 0.71 -4.79 11.10
N TYR A 129 0.59 -5.03 12.42
CA TYR A 129 0.12 -6.33 12.94
C TYR A 129 -1.32 -6.62 12.51
N ASN A 130 -2.23 -5.67 12.72
CA ASN A 130 -3.64 -5.86 12.38
C ASN A 130 -3.88 -5.95 10.87
N LEU A 131 -3.16 -5.18 10.05
CA LEU A 131 -3.21 -5.27 8.59
C LEU A 131 -2.80 -6.65 8.10
N ASN A 132 -1.71 -7.22 8.65
CA ASN A 132 -1.23 -8.52 8.18
C ASN A 132 -2.11 -9.68 8.67
N ASN A 133 -2.76 -9.57 9.85
CA ASN A 133 -3.79 -10.54 10.25
C ASN A 133 -5.06 -10.42 9.38
N PHE A 134 -5.47 -9.22 9.01
CA PHE A 134 -6.56 -8.99 8.05
C PHE A 134 -6.27 -9.68 6.71
N ARG A 135 -5.08 -9.46 6.15
CA ARG A 135 -4.62 -10.07 4.89
C ARG A 135 -4.51 -11.60 4.98
N LEU A 136 -3.99 -12.09 6.10
CA LEU A 136 -3.92 -13.52 6.35
C LEU A 136 -5.32 -14.13 6.42
N GLY A 137 -6.26 -13.47 7.08
CA GLY A 137 -7.68 -13.89 7.11
C GLY A 137 -8.30 -13.97 5.71
N ILE A 138 -7.98 -13.03 4.81
CA ILE A 138 -8.42 -13.11 3.41
C ILE A 138 -7.85 -14.37 2.73
N LEU A 139 -6.56 -14.65 2.87
CA LEU A 139 -5.92 -15.83 2.25
C LEU A 139 -6.42 -17.16 2.83
N GLU A 140 -6.86 -17.17 4.06
CA GLU A 140 -7.39 -18.35 4.76
C GLU A 140 -8.89 -18.53 4.55
N ASN A 141 -9.61 -17.55 4.02
CA ASN A 141 -11.05 -17.40 4.05
C ASN A 141 -11.60 -17.46 5.51
N ASP A 142 -10.85 -16.91 6.45
CA ASP A 142 -11.20 -16.81 7.87
C ASP A 142 -11.89 -15.46 8.14
N GLU A 143 -13.21 -15.47 8.07
CA GLU A 143 -14.03 -14.28 8.24
C GLU A 143 -13.91 -13.67 9.64
N ASP A 144 -13.78 -14.49 10.68
CA ASP A 144 -13.58 -14.07 12.06
C ASP A 144 -12.28 -13.28 12.22
N LYS A 145 -11.21 -13.77 11.60
CA LYS A 145 -9.90 -13.09 11.62
C LYS A 145 -9.96 -11.76 10.86
N VAL A 146 -10.63 -11.73 9.71
CA VAL A 146 -10.89 -10.51 8.94
C VAL A 146 -11.64 -9.49 9.78
N GLU A 147 -12.78 -9.89 10.38
CA GLU A 147 -13.63 -9.01 11.18
C GLU A 147 -12.90 -8.44 12.40
N LYS A 148 -12.24 -9.29 13.19
CA LYS A 148 -11.46 -8.86 14.37
C LYS A 148 -10.37 -7.87 14.02
N SER A 149 -9.69 -8.07 12.92
CA SER A 149 -8.63 -7.17 12.45
C SER A 149 -9.20 -5.83 12.00
N LEU A 150 -10.28 -5.83 11.21
CA LEU A 150 -10.95 -4.60 10.75
C LEU A 150 -11.57 -3.81 11.90
N LEU A 151 -12.15 -4.47 12.90
CA LEU A 151 -12.62 -3.80 14.11
C LEU A 151 -11.50 -3.01 14.79
N LYS A 152 -10.33 -3.62 14.97
CA LYS A 152 -9.15 -2.98 15.54
C LYS A 152 -8.68 -1.79 14.71
N ILE A 153 -8.60 -1.96 13.39
CA ILE A 153 -8.16 -0.92 12.48
C ILE A 153 -9.16 0.24 12.46
N SER A 154 -10.46 -0.05 12.32
CA SER A 154 -11.50 0.98 12.22
C SER A 154 -11.71 1.78 13.49
N SER A 155 -11.40 1.21 14.66
CA SER A 155 -11.55 1.86 15.97
C SER A 155 -10.39 2.77 16.37
N ASN A 156 -9.27 2.75 15.65
CA ASN A 156 -8.07 3.52 15.98
C ASN A 156 -7.76 4.62 14.96
N ASP A 157 -8.14 5.86 15.26
CA ASP A 157 -7.95 7.00 14.36
C ASP A 157 -6.47 7.34 14.08
N LYS A 158 -5.53 6.89 14.93
CA LYS A 158 -4.10 7.07 14.70
C LYS A 158 -3.60 6.32 13.47
N PHE A 159 -4.28 5.23 13.10
CA PHE A 159 -3.92 4.44 11.92
C PHE A 159 -4.26 5.12 10.59
N LEU A 160 -5.07 6.17 10.61
CA LEU A 160 -5.49 6.86 9.40
C LEU A 160 -4.33 7.40 8.56
N GLU A 161 -3.21 7.77 9.19
CA GLU A 161 -2.00 8.22 8.49
C GLU A 161 -1.21 7.06 7.83
N GLU A 162 -1.47 5.83 8.26
CA GLU A 162 -0.79 4.63 7.75
C GLU A 162 -1.55 3.99 6.57
N TYR A 163 -2.80 4.40 6.32
CA TYR A 163 -3.61 3.86 5.24
C TYR A 163 -3.02 4.25 3.88
N ASN A 164 -2.93 3.28 2.99
CA ASN A 164 -2.44 3.46 1.63
C ASN A 164 -3.39 2.82 0.62
N GLU A 165 -3.12 3.05 -0.66
CA GLU A 165 -3.97 2.57 -1.75
C GLU A 165 -4.14 1.05 -1.76
N ASN A 166 -3.08 0.29 -1.48
CA ASN A 166 -3.16 -1.17 -1.43
C ASN A 166 -4.13 -1.65 -0.35
N PHE A 167 -4.09 -1.00 0.84
CA PHE A 167 -5.04 -1.33 1.91
C PHE A 167 -6.48 -1.02 1.51
N TYR A 168 -6.73 0.10 0.81
CA TYR A 168 -8.07 0.40 0.32
C TYR A 168 -8.55 -0.61 -0.74
N ILE A 169 -7.64 -1.10 -1.59
CA ILE A 169 -7.95 -2.18 -2.54
C ILE A 169 -8.28 -3.46 -1.80
N ASP A 170 -7.48 -3.83 -0.78
CA ASP A 170 -7.76 -5.01 0.06
C ASP A 170 -9.16 -4.92 0.72
N LEU A 171 -9.59 -3.73 1.18
CA LEU A 171 -10.93 -3.51 1.72
C LEU A 171 -12.06 -3.76 0.69
N THR A 172 -11.83 -3.51 -0.59
CA THR A 172 -12.86 -3.81 -1.60
C THR A 172 -13.05 -5.30 -1.83
N SER A 173 -12.03 -6.11 -1.58
CA SER A 173 -12.10 -7.57 -1.76
C SER A 173 -13.03 -8.26 -0.75
N VAL A 174 -13.31 -7.61 0.39
CA VAL A 174 -14.16 -8.14 1.45
C VAL A 174 -15.60 -7.60 1.43
N ALA A 175 -16.00 -6.92 0.35
CA ALA A 175 -17.34 -6.34 0.21
C ALA A 175 -18.48 -7.41 0.14
N GLY A 176 -18.14 -8.68 -0.06
CA GLY A 176 -19.10 -9.79 -0.10
C GLY A 176 -19.19 -10.60 1.19
N LEU A 177 -18.45 -10.22 2.24
CA LEU A 177 -18.44 -10.91 3.52
C LEU A 177 -19.56 -10.41 4.46
N SER A 178 -19.42 -10.60 5.78
CA SER A 178 -20.43 -10.26 6.76
C SER A 178 -20.79 -8.77 6.83
N ASP A 179 -21.98 -8.47 7.40
CA ASP A 179 -22.43 -7.09 7.65
C ASP A 179 -21.42 -6.31 8.53
N ASN A 180 -20.81 -6.98 9.51
CA ASN A 180 -19.79 -6.35 10.35
C ASN A 180 -18.53 -6.00 9.57
N THR A 181 -18.05 -6.87 8.71
CA THR A 181 -16.91 -6.63 7.82
C THR A 181 -17.18 -5.43 6.91
N ILE A 182 -18.38 -5.37 6.31
CA ILE A 182 -18.84 -4.24 5.48
C ILE A 182 -18.88 -2.96 6.31
N LYS A 183 -19.47 -3.00 7.52
CA LYS A 183 -19.57 -1.85 8.44
C LYS A 183 -18.19 -1.28 8.79
N TYR A 184 -17.23 -2.12 9.18
CA TYR A 184 -15.88 -1.67 9.53
C TYR A 184 -15.12 -1.12 8.33
N SER A 185 -15.20 -1.79 7.18
CA SER A 185 -14.60 -1.30 5.93
C SER A 185 -15.18 0.05 5.53
N ASN A 186 -16.51 0.21 5.57
CA ASN A 186 -17.16 1.49 5.28
C ASN A 186 -16.72 2.60 6.25
N THR A 187 -16.59 2.30 7.54
CA THR A 187 -16.09 3.25 8.56
C THR A 187 -14.68 3.74 8.21
N ILE A 188 -13.79 2.83 7.80
CA ILE A 188 -12.43 3.16 7.36
C ILE A 188 -12.46 4.06 6.13
N PHE A 189 -13.25 3.70 5.10
CA PHE A 189 -13.41 4.50 3.90
C PHE A 189 -13.98 5.90 4.17
N GLU A 190 -14.98 6.02 5.03
CA GLU A 190 -15.56 7.32 5.38
C GLU A 190 -14.53 8.25 6.04
N LYS A 191 -13.75 7.74 6.99
CA LYS A 191 -12.68 8.50 7.65
C LYS A 191 -11.63 8.96 6.63
N ALA A 192 -11.19 8.06 5.76
CA ALA A 192 -10.21 8.36 4.72
C ALA A 192 -10.77 9.36 3.68
N TYR A 193 -12.00 9.18 3.23
CA TYR A 193 -12.65 10.09 2.29
C TYR A 193 -12.78 11.50 2.85
N ARG A 194 -13.26 11.64 4.10
CA ARG A 194 -13.38 12.95 4.76
C ARG A 194 -12.05 13.69 4.84
N LYS A 195 -10.96 12.97 5.09
CA LYS A 195 -9.62 13.56 5.28
C LYS A 195 -8.88 13.83 3.98
N TYR A 196 -8.99 12.95 3.01
CA TYR A 196 -8.10 12.92 1.84
C TYR A 196 -8.77 13.17 0.51
N SER A 197 -10.10 13.19 0.38
CA SER A 197 -10.79 13.29 -0.93
C SER A 197 -10.42 14.52 -1.74
N SER A 198 -10.08 15.64 -1.09
CA SER A 198 -9.63 16.85 -1.79
C SER A 198 -8.20 16.79 -2.32
N LYS A 199 -7.39 15.83 -1.84
CA LYS A 199 -5.96 15.72 -2.16
C LYS A 199 -5.59 14.42 -2.87
N ASN A 200 -6.45 13.41 -2.79
CA ASN A 200 -6.20 12.08 -3.33
C ASN A 200 -7.42 11.59 -4.14
N LYS A 201 -7.34 11.74 -5.45
CA LYS A 201 -8.35 11.28 -6.41
C LYS A 201 -8.64 9.78 -6.29
N ASN A 202 -7.63 8.96 -5.98
CA ASN A 202 -7.80 7.51 -5.94
C ASN A 202 -8.72 7.05 -4.81
N ILE A 203 -8.73 7.72 -3.67
CA ILE A 203 -9.65 7.37 -2.57
C ILE A 203 -11.12 7.54 -2.98
N VAL A 204 -11.43 8.56 -3.80
CA VAL A 204 -12.78 8.78 -4.31
C VAL A 204 -13.22 7.60 -5.16
N LYS A 205 -12.37 7.18 -6.11
CA LYS A 205 -12.68 6.06 -7.03
C LYS A 205 -12.80 4.72 -6.30
N ILE A 206 -11.85 4.42 -5.42
CA ILE A 206 -11.84 3.13 -4.69
C ILE A 206 -13.04 3.06 -3.75
N TYR A 207 -13.35 4.14 -3.02
CA TYR A 207 -14.51 4.17 -2.14
C TYR A 207 -15.83 4.08 -2.90
N ALA A 208 -15.98 4.81 -4.00
CA ALA A 208 -17.18 4.71 -4.86
C ALA A 208 -17.34 3.28 -5.40
N ASN A 209 -16.25 2.64 -5.82
CA ASN A 209 -16.29 1.24 -6.26
C ASN A 209 -16.72 0.30 -5.13
N PHE A 210 -16.19 0.45 -3.93
CA PHE A 210 -16.63 -0.33 -2.75
C PHE A 210 -18.14 -0.16 -2.50
N LEU A 211 -18.64 1.08 -2.50
CA LEU A 211 -20.06 1.36 -2.30
C LEU A 211 -20.94 0.72 -3.39
N ILE A 212 -20.45 0.66 -4.63
CA ILE A 212 -21.17 -0.04 -5.73
C ILE A 212 -21.23 -1.54 -5.44
N GLU A 213 -20.16 -2.14 -4.95
CA GLU A 213 -20.14 -3.58 -4.63
C GLU A 213 -21.09 -3.93 -3.48
N ILE A 214 -21.16 -3.10 -2.44
CA ILE A 214 -22.12 -3.30 -1.33
C ILE A 214 -23.54 -2.76 -1.62
N LYS A 215 -23.82 -2.38 -2.87
CA LYS A 215 -25.12 -1.87 -3.37
C LYS A 215 -25.59 -0.54 -2.76
N GLU A 216 -24.69 0.23 -2.17
CA GLU A 216 -24.94 1.59 -1.69
C GLU A 216 -24.90 2.62 -2.84
N TYR A 217 -25.74 2.37 -3.86
CA TYR A 217 -25.70 3.08 -5.16
C TYR A 217 -25.89 4.59 -5.03
N ARG A 218 -26.82 5.05 -4.17
CA ARG A 218 -27.09 6.48 -3.97
C ARG A 218 -25.84 7.20 -3.45
N LYS A 219 -25.21 6.64 -2.44
CA LYS A 219 -24.00 7.22 -1.84
C LYS A 219 -22.82 7.22 -2.80
N ALA A 220 -22.67 6.15 -3.60
CA ALA A 220 -21.66 6.08 -4.65
C ALA A 220 -21.87 7.16 -5.72
N GLU A 221 -23.10 7.36 -6.16
CA GLU A 221 -23.47 8.40 -7.13
C GLU A 221 -23.16 9.80 -6.61
N ASP A 222 -23.56 10.10 -5.37
CA ASP A 222 -23.33 11.41 -4.74
C ASP A 222 -21.83 11.75 -4.67
N ILE A 223 -20.99 10.76 -4.30
CA ILE A 223 -19.53 10.92 -4.23
C ILE A 223 -18.94 11.18 -5.62
N LEU A 224 -19.34 10.40 -6.63
CA LEU A 224 -18.84 10.52 -7.99
C LEU A 224 -19.30 11.84 -8.64
N MET A 225 -20.58 12.19 -8.51
CA MET A 225 -21.11 13.44 -9.07
C MET A 225 -20.47 14.67 -8.44
N LYS A 226 -20.28 14.67 -7.10
CA LYS A 226 -19.58 15.76 -6.41
C LYS A 226 -18.15 15.91 -6.91
N TYR A 227 -17.47 14.81 -7.20
CA TYR A 227 -16.11 14.86 -7.73
C TYR A 227 -16.08 15.39 -9.16
N ILE A 228 -16.95 14.90 -10.04
CA ILE A 228 -17.04 15.29 -11.46
C ILE A 228 -17.32 16.78 -11.63
N VAL A 229 -18.19 17.36 -10.79
CA VAL A 229 -18.53 18.79 -10.86
C VAL A 229 -17.32 19.67 -10.54
N ASN A 230 -16.41 19.20 -9.69
CA ASN A 230 -15.28 19.99 -9.22
C ASN A 230 -13.95 19.70 -9.94
N ASN A 231 -13.94 18.82 -10.95
CA ASN A 231 -12.72 18.41 -11.64
C ASN A 231 -12.97 18.30 -13.15
N GLU A 232 -11.99 18.66 -13.98
CA GLU A 232 -12.11 18.63 -15.44
C GLU A 232 -11.82 17.24 -16.01
N ASP A 233 -10.77 16.55 -15.52
CA ASP A 233 -10.39 15.20 -15.94
C ASP A 233 -11.06 14.15 -15.04
N ASN A 234 -12.12 13.52 -15.57
CA ASN A 234 -13.00 12.63 -14.80
C ASN A 234 -13.51 11.42 -15.59
N LEU A 235 -12.74 10.94 -16.59
CA LEU A 235 -13.15 9.78 -17.42
C LEU A 235 -13.36 8.50 -16.60
N ASP A 236 -12.51 8.27 -15.61
CA ASP A 236 -12.61 7.10 -14.73
C ASP A 236 -13.90 7.13 -13.88
N GLU A 237 -14.28 8.32 -13.41
CA GLU A 237 -15.48 8.52 -12.59
C GLU A 237 -16.75 8.30 -13.44
N TYR A 238 -16.74 8.71 -14.71
CA TYR A 238 -17.81 8.36 -15.65
C TYR A 238 -17.90 6.85 -15.93
N ALA A 239 -16.75 6.16 -15.99
CA ALA A 239 -16.75 4.69 -16.11
C ALA A 239 -17.36 4.02 -14.87
N LEU A 240 -17.10 4.54 -13.68
CA LEU A 240 -17.71 4.07 -12.43
C LEU A 240 -19.22 4.37 -12.38
N LEU A 241 -19.68 5.54 -12.84
CA LEU A 241 -21.11 5.84 -12.98
C LEU A 241 -21.80 4.87 -13.94
N LYS A 242 -21.16 4.54 -15.06
CA LYS A 242 -21.69 3.53 -16.00
C LYS A 242 -21.81 2.16 -15.31
N LYS A 243 -20.79 1.73 -14.57
CA LYS A 243 -20.82 0.48 -13.78
C LYS A 243 -21.97 0.50 -12.77
N LEU A 244 -22.12 1.60 -12.02
CA LEU A 244 -23.18 1.80 -11.03
C LEU A 244 -24.56 1.65 -11.66
N TYR A 245 -24.86 2.43 -12.70
CA TYR A 245 -26.18 2.41 -13.34
C TYR A 245 -26.49 1.08 -14.03
N THR A 246 -25.46 0.36 -14.46
CA THR A 246 -25.62 -1.01 -14.98
C THR A 246 -26.02 -1.97 -13.87
N LYS A 247 -25.34 -1.92 -12.71
CA LYS A 247 -25.65 -2.78 -11.53
C LYS A 247 -27.02 -2.42 -10.91
N GLU A 248 -27.37 -1.14 -10.89
CA GLU A 248 -28.69 -0.64 -10.45
C GLU A 248 -29.81 -1.01 -11.44
N ASN A 249 -29.45 -1.48 -12.65
CA ASN A 249 -30.38 -1.69 -13.78
C ASN A 249 -31.15 -0.42 -14.19
N ASN A 250 -30.53 0.75 -14.05
CA ASN A 250 -31.15 2.05 -14.31
C ASN A 250 -30.92 2.51 -15.75
N LYS A 251 -31.78 2.03 -16.66
CA LYS A 251 -31.68 2.34 -18.10
C LYS A 251 -31.78 3.85 -18.41
N GLN A 252 -32.58 4.58 -17.65
CA GLN A 252 -32.75 6.03 -17.85
C GLN A 252 -31.46 6.79 -17.56
N LYS A 253 -30.82 6.52 -16.43
CA LYS A 253 -29.56 7.16 -16.08
C LYS A 253 -28.42 6.76 -17.02
N LEU A 254 -28.39 5.49 -17.49
CA LEU A 254 -27.44 5.03 -18.51
C LEU A 254 -27.56 5.81 -19.82
N GLU A 255 -28.78 6.02 -20.34
CA GLU A 255 -28.98 6.78 -21.57
C GLU A 255 -28.60 8.26 -21.40
N ASN A 256 -28.92 8.86 -20.26
CA ASN A 256 -28.51 10.22 -19.96
C ASN A 256 -26.96 10.33 -19.89
N LEU A 257 -26.28 9.37 -19.26
CA LEU A 257 -24.82 9.35 -19.19
C LEU A 257 -24.17 9.23 -20.58
N LYS A 258 -24.74 8.40 -21.48
CA LYS A 258 -24.29 8.30 -22.89
C LYS A 258 -24.39 9.61 -23.63
N LYS A 259 -25.47 10.38 -23.41
CA LYS A 259 -25.66 11.71 -24.03
C LYS A 259 -24.61 12.70 -23.55
N ILE A 260 -24.31 12.70 -22.23
CA ILE A 260 -23.28 13.57 -21.65
C ILE A 260 -21.90 13.25 -22.25
N LEU A 261 -21.56 11.97 -22.36
CA LEU A 261 -20.25 11.54 -22.89
C LEU A 261 -20.10 11.89 -24.38
N ARG A 262 -21.16 11.77 -25.19
CA ARG A 262 -21.13 12.17 -26.61
C ARG A 262 -20.87 13.66 -26.83
N ASN A 263 -21.25 14.49 -25.89
CA ASN A 263 -21.07 15.95 -25.98
C ASN A 263 -19.70 16.40 -25.44
N LYS A 264 -18.94 15.51 -24.82
CA LYS A 264 -17.59 15.81 -24.29
C LYS A 264 -16.43 15.34 -25.20
N ILE A 265 -16.74 14.47 -26.17
CA ILE A 265 -15.83 13.97 -27.22
C ILE A 265 -16.10 14.78 -28.49
#